data_d105a77f44814b605a472c695880853f
#
_entry.id   d105a77f44814b605a472c695880853f
#
_cell.length_a   1.000
_cell.length_b   1.000
_cell.length_c   1.000
_cell.angle_alpha   90.00
_cell.angle_beta   90.00
_cell.angle_gamma   90.00
#
_symmetry.space_group_name_H-M   'P 1'
#
loop_
_entity.id
_entity.type
_entity.pdbx_description
1 polymer ?
#
loop_
_entity_poly.entity_id
_entity_poly.type
_entity_poly.pdbx_seq_one_letter_code
_entity_poly.pdbx_strand_id
1 'polypeptide(L)'
;MESIELISANHADVPILIKKMHATVFFLKPFFSKQAAAPTKLGEFLASGVPALTNKGVGDMATILQDSNSGIVIDNFQEATIQKGIINLIALAEQEDIIHRCRMAAEKNFALNDGIESYKNIYNSLLK
;
A
#
# COMPACT_ATOMS: atom_id res chain seq x y z
N MET A 1 3.73 -8.18 27.29
CA MET A 1 4.56 -8.08 26.08
C MET A 1 3.74 -8.54 24.88
N GLU A 2 3.65 -7.71 23.91
CA GLU A 2 2.94 -8.04 22.69
C GLU A 2 3.66 -9.19 21.97
N SER A 3 2.90 -10.15 21.46
CA SER A 3 3.47 -11.29 20.77
C SER A 3 3.80 -10.95 19.33
N ILE A 4 4.98 -11.33 18.87
CA ILE A 4 5.35 -11.32 17.47
C ILE A 4 5.14 -12.75 16.95
N GLU A 5 4.37 -12.89 15.89
CA GLU A 5 4.13 -14.16 15.23
C GLU A 5 4.72 -14.12 13.82
N LEU A 6 5.55 -15.10 13.50
CA LEU A 6 6.10 -15.28 12.16
C LEU A 6 5.27 -16.34 11.43
N ILE A 7 4.60 -15.91 10.37
CA ILE A 7 3.69 -16.77 9.60
C ILE A 7 4.27 -17.01 8.21
N SER A 8 4.34 -18.28 7.83
CA SER A 8 4.60 -18.69 6.44
C SER A 8 3.28 -19.05 5.77
N ALA A 9 3.07 -18.58 4.56
CA ALA A 9 1.83 -18.80 3.83
C ALA A 9 2.06 -19.09 2.34
N ASN A 10 1.22 -19.92 1.77
CA ASN A 10 1.14 -20.08 0.32
C ASN A 10 0.49 -18.85 -0.31
N HIS A 11 0.76 -18.60 -1.57
CA HIS A 11 0.22 -17.43 -2.29
C HIS A 11 -1.33 -17.35 -2.20
N ALA A 12 -2.01 -18.48 -2.28
CA ALA A 12 -3.48 -18.55 -2.17
C ALA A 12 -4.02 -18.14 -0.80
N ASP A 13 -3.22 -18.30 0.27
CA ASP A 13 -3.63 -18.01 1.65
C ASP A 13 -3.37 -16.56 2.06
N VAL A 14 -2.52 -15.84 1.33
CA VAL A 14 -2.13 -14.46 1.64
C VAL A 14 -3.33 -13.51 1.76
N PRO A 15 -4.31 -13.50 0.84
CA PRO A 15 -5.47 -12.61 0.98
C PRO A 15 -6.30 -12.89 2.24
N ILE A 16 -6.36 -14.15 2.67
CA ILE A 16 -7.10 -14.56 3.89
C ILE A 16 -6.39 -14.01 5.13
N LEU A 17 -5.06 -14.06 5.15
CA LEU A 17 -4.26 -13.52 6.24
C LEU A 17 -4.33 -12.00 6.30
N ILE A 18 -4.23 -11.33 5.17
CA ILE A 18 -4.32 -9.86 5.08
C ILE A 18 -5.67 -9.37 5.62
N LYS A 19 -6.76 -10.04 5.32
CA LYS A 19 -8.09 -9.67 5.82
C LYS A 19 -8.23 -9.67 7.34
N LYS A 20 -7.34 -10.36 8.04
CA LYS A 20 -7.31 -10.37 9.51
C LYS A 20 -6.54 -9.19 10.10
N MET A 21 -5.82 -8.45 9.27
CA MET A 21 -5.00 -7.32 9.70
C MET A 21 -5.84 -6.05 9.78
N HIS A 22 -5.52 -5.19 10.75
CA HIS A 22 -6.15 -3.87 10.89
C HIS A 22 -5.35 -2.78 10.20
N ALA A 23 -4.05 -2.97 10.10
CA ALA A 23 -3.12 -2.06 9.45
C ALA A 23 -1.84 -2.80 9.06
N THR A 24 -1.08 -2.24 8.13
CA THR A 24 0.22 -2.77 7.74
C THR A 24 1.30 -1.70 7.81
N VAL A 25 2.52 -2.14 8.09
CA VAL A 25 3.72 -1.29 8.11
C VAL A 25 4.78 -1.94 7.24
N PHE A 26 5.27 -1.20 6.26
CA PHE A 26 6.43 -1.64 5.49
C PHE A 26 7.23 -0.44 5.00
N PHE A 27 8.55 -0.57 5.00
CA PHE A 27 9.47 0.46 4.56
C PHE A 27 10.36 -0.06 3.45
N LEU A 28 10.61 0.79 2.47
CA LEU A 28 11.53 0.53 1.38
C LEU A 28 12.57 1.63 1.33
N LYS A 29 13.84 1.24 1.23
CA LYS A 29 14.94 2.20 1.14
C LYS A 29 14.78 3.07 -0.11
N PRO A 30 14.76 4.42 0.01
CA PRO A 30 14.48 5.30 -1.11
C PRO A 30 15.73 5.53 -1.98
N PHE A 31 16.18 4.51 -2.70
CA PHE A 31 17.23 4.65 -3.70
C PHE A 31 16.69 5.25 -5.00
N PHE A 32 17.56 5.82 -5.81
CA PHE A 32 17.19 6.35 -7.12
C PHE A 32 16.39 5.33 -7.96
N SER A 33 16.82 4.07 -7.99
CA SER A 33 16.13 3.00 -8.70
C SER A 33 14.71 2.72 -8.19
N LYS A 34 14.40 3.08 -6.95
CA LYS A 34 13.09 2.86 -6.34
C LYS A 34 12.07 3.96 -6.66
N GLN A 35 12.49 5.07 -7.26
CA GLN A 35 11.58 6.13 -7.68
C GLN A 35 10.56 5.66 -8.72
N ALA A 36 10.94 4.66 -9.53
CA ALA A 36 10.05 4.05 -10.53
C ALA A 36 9.43 2.72 -10.06
N ALA A 37 9.64 2.32 -8.81
CA ALA A 37 9.08 1.08 -8.29
C ALA A 37 7.59 1.22 -7.98
N ALA A 38 6.82 0.18 -8.30
CA ALA A 38 5.41 0.07 -7.95
C ALA A 38 5.20 -1.16 -7.07
N PRO A 39 5.28 -1.02 -5.73
CA PRO A 39 5.15 -2.15 -4.83
C PRO A 39 3.75 -2.77 -4.90
N THR A 40 3.66 -3.98 -5.42
CA THR A 40 2.39 -4.71 -5.59
C THR A 40 1.73 -5.05 -4.25
N LYS A 41 2.50 -5.21 -3.19
CA LYS A 41 1.98 -5.45 -1.83
C LYS A 41 1.04 -4.35 -1.38
N LEU A 42 1.32 -3.09 -1.71
CA LEU A 42 0.43 -1.99 -1.37
C LEU A 42 -0.97 -2.21 -1.96
N GLY A 43 -1.05 -2.60 -3.23
CA GLY A 43 -2.32 -2.91 -3.88
C GLY A 43 -3.08 -4.04 -3.20
N GLU A 44 -2.39 -5.09 -2.80
CA GLU A 44 -2.99 -6.23 -2.09
C GLU A 44 -3.58 -5.82 -0.72
N PHE A 45 -2.85 -5.02 0.07
CA PHE A 45 -3.34 -4.50 1.34
C PHE A 45 -4.54 -3.57 1.17
N LEU A 46 -4.44 -2.60 0.27
CA LEU A 46 -5.54 -1.66 0.00
C LEU A 46 -6.79 -2.38 -0.53
N ALA A 47 -6.64 -3.33 -1.44
CA ALA A 47 -7.75 -4.14 -1.95
C ALA A 47 -8.45 -4.94 -0.86
N SER A 48 -7.73 -5.32 0.19
CA SER A 48 -8.25 -6.01 1.35
C SER A 48 -8.83 -5.07 2.42
N GLY A 49 -8.78 -3.76 2.19
CA GLY A 49 -9.31 -2.77 3.11
C GLY A 49 -8.34 -2.41 4.26
N VAL A 50 -7.05 -2.69 4.10
CA VAL A 50 -6.03 -2.50 5.14
C VAL A 50 -5.19 -1.26 4.86
N PRO A 51 -5.24 -0.22 5.73
CA PRO A 51 -4.41 0.97 5.59
C PRO A 51 -2.93 0.69 5.87
N ALA A 52 -2.06 1.48 5.26
CA ALA A 52 -0.62 1.27 5.32
C ALA A 52 0.14 2.46 5.91
N LEU A 53 1.21 2.17 6.63
CA LEU A 53 2.28 3.12 6.96
C LEU A 53 3.51 2.77 6.12
N THR A 54 3.99 3.72 5.37
CA THR A 54 5.20 3.57 4.55
C THR A 54 6.02 4.86 4.53
N ASN A 55 7.14 4.83 3.82
CA ASN A 55 8.00 6.00 3.63
C ASN A 55 7.86 6.58 2.22
N LYS A 56 8.17 7.85 2.07
CA LYS A 56 8.26 8.51 0.77
C LYS A 56 9.51 8.07 -0.03
N GLY A 57 9.55 8.44 -1.30
CA GLY A 57 10.70 8.22 -2.16
C GLY A 57 10.69 6.90 -2.94
N VAL A 58 9.57 6.20 -2.93
CA VAL A 58 9.39 4.93 -3.66
C VAL A 58 8.16 5.02 -4.54
N GLY A 59 8.37 5.12 -5.85
CA GLY A 59 7.29 5.24 -6.83
C GLY A 59 6.26 6.29 -6.47
N ASP A 60 5.01 5.97 -6.66
CA ASP A 60 3.86 6.82 -6.39
C ASP A 60 3.09 6.45 -5.09
N MET A 61 3.67 5.60 -4.25
CA MET A 61 3.02 5.16 -3.00
C MET A 61 2.54 6.31 -2.13
N ALA A 62 3.40 7.32 -1.93
CA ALA A 62 3.06 8.48 -1.10
C ALA A 62 1.84 9.22 -1.65
N THR A 63 1.81 9.47 -2.95
CA THR A 63 0.71 10.13 -3.63
C THR A 63 -0.58 9.33 -3.51
N ILE A 64 -0.53 8.03 -3.76
CA ILE A 64 -1.70 7.14 -3.66
C ILE A 64 -2.30 7.18 -2.25
N LEU A 65 -1.47 7.02 -1.23
CA LEU A 65 -1.93 6.99 0.16
C LEU A 65 -2.45 8.34 0.65
N GLN A 66 -1.80 9.42 0.27
CA GLN A 66 -2.20 10.78 0.67
C GLN A 66 -3.48 11.23 -0.03
N ASP A 67 -3.59 11.03 -1.34
CA ASP A 67 -4.77 11.44 -2.12
C ASP A 67 -6.03 10.68 -1.71
N SER A 68 -5.89 9.40 -1.38
CA SER A 68 -7.01 8.56 -0.94
C SER A 68 -7.27 8.59 0.56
N ASN A 69 -6.37 9.19 1.33
CA ASN A 69 -6.39 9.14 2.80
C ASN A 69 -6.51 7.70 3.34
N SER A 70 -5.74 6.80 2.73
CA SER A 70 -5.75 5.36 3.03
C SER A 70 -4.47 4.88 3.72
N GLY A 71 -3.58 5.77 4.07
CA GLY A 71 -2.34 5.43 4.76
C GLY A 71 -1.58 6.64 5.26
N ILE A 72 -0.49 6.36 5.93
CA ILE A 72 0.42 7.34 6.52
C ILE A 72 1.77 7.22 5.80
N VAL A 73 2.37 8.34 5.49
CA VAL A 73 3.67 8.43 4.83
C VAL A 73 4.64 9.19 5.72
N ILE A 74 5.77 8.58 6.06
CA ILE A 74 6.82 9.25 6.83
C ILE A 74 7.94 9.78 5.92
N ASP A 75 8.53 10.89 6.32
CA ASP A 75 9.58 11.58 5.57
C ASP A 75 10.99 11.08 5.88
N ASN A 76 11.17 10.51 7.06
CA ASN A 76 12.47 10.00 7.54
C ASN A 76 12.26 8.83 8.50
N PHE A 77 13.36 8.15 8.86
CA PHE A 77 13.35 6.97 9.73
C PHE A 77 13.76 7.29 11.18
N GLN A 78 13.64 8.54 11.61
CA GLN A 78 13.85 8.89 13.00
C GLN A 78 12.79 8.24 13.89
N GLU A 79 13.19 7.81 15.07
CA GLU A 79 12.30 7.11 16.00
C GLU A 79 11.02 7.90 16.30
N ALA A 80 11.15 9.20 16.57
CA ALA A 80 10.00 10.07 16.83
C ALA A 80 9.03 10.14 15.63
N THR A 81 9.54 10.14 14.40
CA THR A 81 8.74 10.16 13.18
C THR A 81 7.99 8.84 13.01
N ILE A 82 8.66 7.72 13.24
CA ILE A 82 8.04 6.39 13.16
C ILE A 82 6.96 6.24 14.23
N GLN A 83 7.23 6.62 15.49
CA GLN A 83 6.25 6.56 16.57
C GLN A 83 5.00 7.37 16.27
N LYS A 84 5.16 8.60 15.79
CA LYS A 84 4.04 9.45 15.37
C LYS A 84 3.27 8.82 14.21
N GLY A 85 3.98 8.25 13.25
CA GLY A 85 3.38 7.53 12.11
C GLY A 85 2.53 6.35 12.57
N ILE A 86 2.99 5.57 13.53
CA ILE A 86 2.24 4.44 14.09
C ILE A 86 0.99 4.91 14.82
N ILE A 87 1.09 5.95 15.63
CA ILE A 87 -0.06 6.53 16.34
C ILE A 87 -1.11 7.01 15.34
N ASN A 88 -0.70 7.71 14.30
CA ASN A 88 -1.60 8.18 13.25
C ASN A 88 -2.22 7.02 12.45
N LEU A 89 -1.46 5.96 12.20
CA LEU A 89 -1.96 4.77 11.52
C LEU A 89 -3.05 4.06 12.33
N ILE A 90 -2.85 3.92 13.63
CA ILE A 90 -3.85 3.32 14.53
C ILE A 90 -5.13 4.15 14.51
N ALA A 91 -5.04 5.47 14.64
CA ALA A 91 -6.18 6.36 14.55
C ALA A 91 -6.90 6.27 13.20
N LEU A 92 -6.14 6.16 12.11
CA LEU A 92 -6.69 5.98 10.77
C LEU A 92 -7.43 4.64 10.63
N ALA A 93 -6.86 3.57 11.16
CA ALA A 93 -7.45 2.23 11.10
C ALA A 93 -8.78 2.11 11.87
N GLU A 94 -9.02 2.99 12.83
CA GLU A 94 -10.26 3.01 13.62
C GLU A 94 -11.39 3.82 12.95
N GLN A 95 -11.14 4.52 11.85
CA GLN A 95 -12.15 5.29 11.15
C GLN A 95 -13.14 4.37 10.42
N GLU A 96 -14.43 4.69 10.50
CA GLU A 96 -15.51 3.83 9.96
C GLU A 96 -15.39 3.58 8.45
N ASP A 97 -14.95 4.58 7.69
CA ASP A 97 -14.88 4.52 6.23
C ASP A 97 -13.51 4.07 5.70
N ILE A 98 -12.56 3.67 6.56
CA ILE A 98 -11.21 3.34 6.12
C ILE A 98 -11.16 2.17 5.15
N ILE A 99 -11.95 1.14 5.37
CA ILE A 99 -12.01 -0.02 4.47
C ILE A 99 -12.46 0.41 3.08
N HIS A 100 -13.48 1.24 3.00
CA HIS A 100 -13.98 1.77 1.74
C HIS A 100 -12.93 2.62 1.03
N ARG A 101 -12.27 3.53 1.73
CA ARG A 101 -11.22 4.37 1.16
C ARG A 101 -10.05 3.55 0.62
N CYS A 102 -9.61 2.53 1.35
CA CYS A 102 -8.55 1.62 0.90
C CYS A 102 -8.95 0.89 -0.38
N ARG A 103 -10.15 0.34 -0.43
CA ARG A 103 -10.66 -0.36 -1.61
C ARG A 103 -10.79 0.54 -2.83
N MET A 104 -11.30 1.75 -2.64
CA MET A 104 -11.40 2.75 -3.73
C MET A 104 -10.01 3.12 -4.26
N ALA A 105 -9.01 3.27 -3.39
CA ALA A 105 -7.64 3.52 -3.79
C ALA A 105 -7.06 2.35 -4.61
N ALA A 106 -7.35 1.11 -4.21
CA ALA A 106 -6.92 -0.08 -4.93
C ALA A 106 -7.57 -0.17 -6.31
N GLU A 107 -8.86 0.05 -6.42
CA GLU A 107 -9.58 0.03 -7.69
C GLU A 107 -9.07 1.09 -8.66
N LYS A 108 -8.81 2.29 -8.17
CA LYS A 108 -8.29 3.40 -8.98
C LYS A 108 -6.87 3.16 -9.49
N ASN A 109 -6.00 2.57 -8.69
CA ASN A 109 -4.56 2.55 -8.95
C ASN A 109 -4.00 1.15 -9.30
N PHE A 110 -4.70 0.07 -8.97
CA PHE A 110 -4.20 -1.30 -9.08
C PHE A 110 -5.16 -2.26 -9.80
N ALA A 111 -6.21 -1.76 -10.44
CA ALA A 111 -7.15 -2.63 -11.15
C ALA A 111 -6.48 -3.33 -12.32
N LEU A 112 -6.57 -4.66 -12.37
CA LEU A 112 -5.95 -5.48 -13.41
C LEU A 112 -6.45 -5.09 -14.81
N ASN A 113 -7.73 -4.84 -14.97
CA ASN A 113 -8.32 -4.49 -16.25
C ASN A 113 -7.75 -3.17 -16.80
N ASP A 114 -7.54 -2.17 -15.96
CA ASP A 114 -6.94 -0.90 -16.35
C ASP A 114 -5.48 -1.09 -16.79
N GLY A 115 -4.74 -1.95 -16.10
CA GLY A 115 -3.39 -2.33 -16.50
C GLY A 115 -3.36 -3.05 -17.83
N ILE A 116 -4.26 -3.98 -18.08
CA ILE A 116 -4.39 -4.71 -19.34
C ILE A 116 -4.69 -3.73 -20.49
N GLU A 117 -5.63 -2.82 -20.32
CA GLU A 117 -5.95 -1.83 -21.35
C GLU A 117 -4.78 -0.89 -21.64
N SER A 118 -4.07 -0.46 -20.61
CA SER A 118 -2.86 0.36 -20.77
C SER A 118 -1.80 -0.35 -21.60
N TYR A 119 -1.51 -1.62 -21.32
CA TYR A 119 -0.57 -2.42 -22.10
C TYR A 119 -1.04 -2.63 -23.54
N LYS A 120 -2.31 -2.95 -23.75
CA LYS A 120 -2.88 -3.09 -25.10
C LYS A 120 -2.69 -1.80 -25.94
N ASN A 121 -2.96 -0.65 -25.34
CA ASN A 121 -2.81 0.64 -26.00
C ASN A 121 -1.36 0.91 -26.43
N ILE A 122 -0.39 0.56 -25.55
CA ILE A 122 1.03 0.68 -25.86
C ILE A 122 1.40 -0.25 -27.02
N TYR A 123 1.04 -1.52 -26.96
CA TYR A 123 1.32 -2.47 -28.04
C TYR A 123 0.69 -2.05 -29.37
N ASN A 124 -0.55 -1.62 -29.34
CA ASN A 124 -1.24 -1.15 -30.55
C ASN A 124 -0.56 0.09 -31.16
N SER A 125 -0.03 0.99 -30.34
CA SER A 125 0.70 2.15 -30.82
C SER A 125 2.03 1.80 -31.49
N LEU A 126 2.67 0.70 -31.06
CA LEU A 126 3.93 0.23 -31.64
C LEU A 126 3.75 -0.56 -32.94
N LEU A 127 2.56 -1.10 -33.20
CA LEU A 127 2.24 -1.88 -34.39
C LEU A 127 1.76 -1.04 -35.59
N LYS A 128 1.68 0.23 -35.42
CA LYS A 128 1.30 1.17 -36.50
C LYS A 128 2.45 1.50 -37.43
#